data_9ce17556f3bbbd32fc3c852e21b3656b
#
_entry.id   9ce17556f3bbbd32fc3c852e21b3656b
#
_cell.length_a   1.000
_cell.length_b   1.000
_cell.length_c   1.000
_cell.angle_alpha   90.00
_cell.angle_beta   90.00
_cell.angle_gamma   90.00
#
_symmetry.space_group_name_H-M   'P 1'
#
loop_
_entity.id
_entity.type
_entity.pdbx_description
1 polymer ?
#
loop_
_entity_poly.entity_id
_entity_poly.type
_entity_poly.pdbx_seq_one_letter_code
_entity_poly.pdbx_strand_id
1 'polypeptide(L)'
;MIKLELTNYDIFPKVFPCDKETEVTIKPLGAHAAFEGEYTVNVRAFNEGNAARYPERNNLVQYSVTPDTDGHIRFTHTYIDEQEHYVDIIKDGKRVVRLSVYSLLPDLAGRYPFRGDLHMHTCRSDGNQAPAIVAAEYRKNGYDFLAITDHDSYYPSLEAINAYKDVPIEYNLVTGEEVHLEGNDIHIVNFGGKYSVNALMPGDHHMDVGDGKDLRSIDGECPDVISVEEYKKQVNYLAKNLNIPDGIEKFTYASCVWIFNHIKKADGLGILHIPTGFRMFFMCPKA
;
A
#
# COMPACT_ATOMS: atom_id res chain seq x y z
N MET A 1 8.19 -13.76 -7.07
CA MET A 1 9.60 -13.97 -6.64
C MET A 1 9.69 -13.57 -5.18
N ILE A 2 10.07 -14.45 -4.27
CA ILE A 2 10.24 -14.15 -2.84
C ILE A 2 11.38 -13.14 -2.70
N LYS A 3 11.18 -12.09 -1.91
CA LYS A 3 12.22 -11.09 -1.67
C LYS A 3 13.31 -11.70 -0.76
N LEU A 4 14.57 -11.56 -1.15
CA LEU A 4 15.72 -12.07 -0.37
C LEU A 4 15.79 -11.46 1.04
N GLU A 5 15.29 -10.25 1.21
CA GLU A 5 15.15 -9.61 2.53
C GLU A 5 14.23 -10.36 3.51
N LEU A 6 13.35 -11.25 3.02
CA LEU A 6 12.43 -12.03 3.86
C LEU A 6 12.91 -13.43 4.14
N THR A 7 13.82 -13.94 3.33
CA THR A 7 14.29 -15.32 3.43
C THR A 7 15.76 -15.45 3.81
N ASN A 8 16.56 -14.45 3.48
CA ASN A 8 17.99 -14.52 3.63
C ASN A 8 18.54 -13.52 4.62
N TYR A 9 17.98 -12.31 4.69
CA TYR A 9 18.54 -11.23 5.50
C TYR A 9 17.47 -10.41 6.19
N ASP A 10 17.76 -10.00 7.41
CA ASP A 10 17.01 -8.98 8.14
C ASP A 10 17.90 -7.77 8.40
N ILE A 11 17.31 -6.57 8.48
CA ILE A 11 17.99 -5.32 8.79
C ILE A 11 17.26 -4.60 9.91
N PHE A 12 18.01 -4.14 10.93
CA PHE A 12 17.42 -3.41 12.06
C PHE A 12 18.40 -2.38 12.65
N PRO A 13 17.88 -1.32 13.28
CA PRO A 13 16.45 -0.93 13.25
C PRO A 13 15.99 -0.60 11.85
N LYS A 14 14.72 -0.90 11.52
CA LYS A 14 14.12 -0.53 10.23
C LYS A 14 13.65 0.92 10.20
N VAL A 15 13.26 1.43 11.36
CA VAL A 15 12.77 2.81 11.55
C VAL A 15 13.54 3.45 12.69
N PHE A 16 14.00 4.66 12.47
CA PHE A 16 14.77 5.44 13.44
C PHE A 16 14.63 6.96 13.17
N PRO A 17 14.98 7.82 14.14
CA PRO A 17 14.93 9.25 13.92
C PRO A 17 15.88 9.72 12.81
N CYS A 18 15.41 10.61 11.92
CA CYS A 18 16.26 11.27 10.94
C CYS A 18 17.30 12.20 11.59
N ASP A 19 18.30 12.61 10.81
CA ASP A 19 19.37 13.55 11.16
C ASP A 19 20.19 13.13 12.38
N LYS A 20 20.22 11.82 12.65
CA LYS A 20 21.02 11.23 13.72
C LYS A 20 21.87 10.10 13.20
N GLU A 21 23.06 9.99 13.80
CA GLU A 21 23.91 8.84 13.59
C GLU A 21 23.24 7.60 14.18
N THR A 22 23.09 6.57 13.34
CA THR A 22 22.41 5.32 13.71
C THR A 22 23.24 4.13 13.26
N GLU A 23 23.54 3.22 14.19
CA GLU A 23 24.12 1.92 13.85
C GLU A 23 23.02 1.01 13.32
N VAL A 24 23.28 0.40 12.16
CA VAL A 24 22.41 -0.56 11.51
C VAL A 24 23.10 -1.93 11.49
N THR A 25 22.35 -2.96 11.84
CA THR A 25 22.79 -4.34 11.82
C THR A 25 22.06 -5.13 10.74
N ILE A 26 22.81 -5.87 9.93
CA ILE A 26 22.26 -6.80 8.94
C ILE A 26 22.58 -8.21 9.39
N LYS A 27 21.53 -9.01 9.56
CA LYS A 27 21.56 -10.36 10.09
C LYS A 27 21.21 -11.38 9.02
N PRO A 28 22.01 -12.43 8.80
CA PRO A 28 21.60 -13.56 7.99
C PRO A 28 20.53 -14.38 8.72
N LEU A 29 19.50 -14.82 7.99
CA LEU A 29 18.37 -15.59 8.55
C LEU A 29 18.59 -17.11 8.52
N GLY A 30 19.79 -17.55 8.17
CA GLY A 30 20.16 -18.96 8.20
C GLY A 30 21.54 -19.19 7.58
N ALA A 31 22.06 -20.41 7.73
CA ALA A 31 23.40 -20.78 7.26
C ALA A 31 23.57 -20.60 5.74
N HIS A 32 22.50 -20.70 4.98
CA HIS A 32 22.50 -20.51 3.52
C HIS A 32 22.76 -19.06 3.09
N ALA A 33 22.64 -18.12 4.02
CA ALA A 33 22.83 -16.69 3.80
C ALA A 33 24.00 -16.11 4.62
N ALA A 34 24.82 -16.96 5.24
CA ALA A 34 25.95 -16.54 6.06
C ALA A 34 26.89 -15.60 5.30
N PHE A 35 27.35 -14.56 5.97
CA PHE A 35 28.33 -13.63 5.44
C PHE A 35 29.73 -14.19 5.63
N GLU A 36 30.58 -14.09 4.60
CA GLU A 36 31.96 -14.52 4.63
C GLU A 36 32.87 -13.51 3.93
N GLY A 37 33.96 -13.11 4.59
CA GLY A 37 34.93 -12.17 4.04
C GLY A 37 34.41 -10.73 3.99
N GLU A 38 34.97 -9.94 3.08
CA GLU A 38 34.70 -8.50 2.97
C GLU A 38 33.53 -8.19 2.06
N TYR A 39 32.76 -7.17 2.40
CA TYR A 39 31.62 -6.63 1.64
C TYR A 39 31.72 -5.11 1.50
N THR A 40 31.13 -4.58 0.47
CA THR A 40 30.82 -3.15 0.37
C THR A 40 29.35 -2.92 0.69
N VAL A 41 29.07 -2.04 1.63
CA VAL A 41 27.72 -1.55 1.91
C VAL A 41 27.54 -0.21 1.19
N ASN A 42 26.55 -0.14 0.34
CA ASN A 42 26.16 1.09 -0.34
C ASN A 42 24.87 1.62 0.29
N VAL A 43 24.94 2.83 0.88
CA VAL A 43 23.76 3.53 1.40
C VAL A 43 23.37 4.65 0.44
N ARG A 44 22.09 4.73 0.10
CA ARG A 44 21.55 5.72 -0.81
C ARG A 44 20.17 6.20 -0.38
N ALA A 45 19.98 7.50 -0.25
CA ALA A 45 18.70 8.13 -0.01
C ALA A 45 17.76 7.97 -1.21
N PHE A 46 16.49 7.60 -0.98
CA PHE A 46 15.54 7.33 -2.06
C PHE A 46 15.20 8.59 -2.87
N ASN A 47 14.93 9.72 -2.20
CA ASN A 47 14.54 10.96 -2.86
C ASN A 47 15.64 11.56 -3.73
N GLU A 48 16.88 11.17 -3.49
CA GLU A 48 18.06 11.67 -4.21
C GLU A 48 18.66 10.61 -5.15
N GLY A 49 18.08 9.42 -5.15
CA GLY A 49 18.69 8.19 -5.64
C GLY A 49 18.55 7.88 -7.11
N ASN A 50 17.99 8.76 -7.94
CA ASN A 50 17.99 8.51 -9.39
C ASN A 50 19.22 9.12 -10.05
N ALA A 51 20.40 8.57 -9.73
CA ALA A 51 21.68 9.01 -10.24
C ALA A 51 21.79 9.01 -11.79
N ALA A 52 21.00 8.16 -12.46
CA ALA A 52 20.96 8.13 -13.92
C ALA A 52 20.23 9.35 -14.49
N ARG A 53 19.19 9.83 -13.80
CA ARG A 53 18.39 11.00 -14.21
C ARG A 53 18.90 12.31 -13.63
N TYR A 54 19.49 12.23 -12.42
CA TYR A 54 19.99 13.40 -11.65
C TYR A 54 21.36 13.05 -11.04
N PRO A 55 22.44 13.00 -11.87
CA PRO A 55 23.76 12.59 -11.39
C PRO A 55 24.31 13.48 -10.26
N GLU A 56 23.91 14.74 -10.23
CA GLU A 56 24.26 15.70 -9.18
C GLU A 56 23.66 15.35 -7.80
N ARG A 57 22.65 14.49 -7.75
CA ARG A 57 21.98 14.03 -6.53
C ARG A 57 22.45 12.65 -6.08
N ASN A 58 23.60 12.20 -6.54
CA ASN A 58 24.12 10.88 -6.19
C ASN A 58 24.75 10.92 -4.78
N ASN A 59 23.95 10.74 -3.77
CA ASN A 59 24.37 10.64 -2.37
C ASN A 59 24.75 9.22 -1.97
N LEU A 60 25.47 8.54 -2.82
CA LEU A 60 25.99 7.22 -2.54
C LEU A 60 27.10 7.30 -1.50
N VAL A 61 26.89 6.74 -0.32
CA VAL A 61 27.94 6.53 0.69
C VAL A 61 28.29 5.06 0.70
N GLN A 62 29.59 4.76 0.78
CA GLN A 62 30.12 3.40 0.72
C GLN A 62 30.94 3.09 1.98
N TYR A 63 30.74 1.87 2.49
CA TYR A 63 31.50 1.33 3.61
C TYR A 63 32.11 -0.02 3.20
N SER A 64 33.37 -0.25 3.56
CA SER A 64 33.97 -1.59 3.54
C SER A 64 33.73 -2.23 4.91
N VAL A 65 33.14 -3.41 4.94
CA VAL A 65 32.72 -4.08 6.16
C VAL A 65 33.04 -5.57 6.10
N THR A 66 33.32 -6.14 7.24
CA THR A 66 33.42 -7.60 7.45
C THR A 66 32.39 -8.02 8.49
N PRO A 67 31.84 -9.25 8.42
CA PRO A 67 30.98 -9.75 9.48
C PRO A 67 31.72 -9.78 10.82
N ASP A 68 31.01 -9.46 11.87
CA ASP A 68 31.51 -9.57 13.23
C ASP A 68 31.54 -11.04 13.75
N THR A 69 31.87 -11.21 15.04
CA THR A 69 31.90 -12.54 15.67
C THR A 69 30.58 -13.28 15.70
N ASP A 70 29.47 -12.54 15.59
CA ASP A 70 28.10 -13.08 15.52
C ASP A 70 27.66 -13.40 14.09
N GLY A 71 28.50 -13.09 13.10
CA GLY A 71 28.22 -13.25 11.68
C GLY A 71 27.35 -12.13 11.11
N HIS A 72 27.22 -11.00 11.81
CA HIS A 72 26.43 -9.86 11.37
C HIS A 72 27.29 -8.78 10.71
N ILE A 73 26.73 -8.07 9.76
CA ILE A 73 27.32 -6.82 9.25
C ILE A 73 26.74 -5.65 10.04
N ARG A 74 27.63 -4.83 10.65
CA ARG A 74 27.26 -3.59 11.33
C ARG A 74 28.00 -2.42 10.73
N PHE A 75 27.30 -1.30 10.59
CA PHE A 75 27.87 -0.03 10.17
C PHE A 75 27.05 1.12 10.73
N THR A 76 27.68 2.28 10.85
CA THR A 76 27.05 3.50 11.36
C THR A 76 26.96 4.54 10.23
N HIS A 77 25.81 5.20 10.13
CA HIS A 77 25.55 6.22 9.12
C HIS A 77 24.61 7.29 9.66
N THR A 78 24.77 8.54 9.21
CA THR A 78 23.79 9.60 9.49
C THR A 78 22.79 9.67 8.35
N TYR A 79 21.56 9.28 8.65
CA TYR A 79 20.46 9.22 7.70
C TYR A 79 19.72 10.56 7.68
N ILE A 80 19.86 11.29 6.58
CA ILE A 80 19.38 12.68 6.44
C ILE A 80 17.93 12.70 5.98
N ASP A 81 17.14 13.63 6.51
CA ASP A 81 15.74 13.89 6.20
C ASP A 81 14.80 12.71 6.47
N GLU A 82 13.49 12.96 6.37
CA GLU A 82 12.46 11.95 6.46
C GLU A 82 12.27 11.24 5.12
N GLN A 83 12.82 10.03 5.00
CA GLN A 83 12.79 9.27 3.75
C GLN A 83 13.17 7.80 3.90
N GLU A 84 12.95 7.03 2.83
CA GLU A 84 13.51 5.70 2.66
C GLU A 84 14.96 5.78 2.22
N HIS A 85 15.79 4.86 2.74
CA HIS A 85 17.16 4.66 2.30
C HIS A 85 17.36 3.22 1.84
N TYR A 86 17.98 3.04 0.69
CA TYR A 86 18.44 1.74 0.24
C TYR A 86 19.80 1.41 0.82
N VAL A 87 19.91 0.19 1.32
CA VAL A 87 21.16 -0.42 1.80
C VAL A 87 21.46 -1.62 0.91
N ASP A 88 22.38 -1.44 -0.03
CA ASP A 88 22.82 -2.51 -0.93
C ASP A 88 24.06 -3.19 -0.35
N ILE A 89 24.01 -4.50 -0.21
CA ILE A 89 25.17 -5.33 0.13
C ILE A 89 25.81 -5.85 -1.15
N ILE A 90 27.08 -5.53 -1.35
CA ILE A 90 27.85 -5.84 -2.54
C ILE A 90 28.98 -6.79 -2.17
N LYS A 91 29.15 -7.87 -2.92
CA LYS A 91 30.31 -8.76 -2.87
C LYS A 91 30.87 -8.95 -4.28
N ASP A 92 32.17 -8.80 -4.46
CA ASP A 92 32.87 -8.98 -5.74
C ASP A 92 32.21 -8.17 -6.89
N GLY A 93 31.79 -6.93 -6.59
CA GLY A 93 31.12 -6.03 -7.53
C GLY A 93 29.66 -6.37 -7.87
N LYS A 94 29.09 -7.42 -7.26
CA LYS A 94 27.70 -7.84 -7.48
C LYS A 94 26.85 -7.58 -6.27
N ARG A 95 25.64 -7.05 -6.48
CA ARG A 95 24.67 -6.86 -5.41
C ARG A 95 24.12 -8.19 -4.94
N VAL A 96 24.36 -8.50 -3.66
CA VAL A 96 23.83 -9.68 -2.95
C VAL A 96 22.36 -9.46 -2.59
N VAL A 97 22.07 -8.31 -1.96
CA VAL A 97 20.71 -7.95 -1.52
C VAL A 97 20.57 -6.42 -1.50
N ARG A 98 19.35 -5.93 -1.68
CA ARG A 98 18.93 -4.58 -1.35
C ARG A 98 17.93 -4.64 -0.21
N LEU A 99 18.21 -3.89 0.83
CA LEU A 99 17.36 -3.72 2.03
C LEU A 99 16.91 -2.27 2.12
N SER A 100 15.81 -2.02 2.82
CA SER A 100 15.28 -0.68 3.05
C SER A 100 15.25 -0.37 4.54
N VAL A 101 15.61 0.86 4.88
CA VAL A 101 15.43 1.46 6.21
C VAL A 101 14.81 2.85 6.06
N TYR A 102 14.16 3.33 7.10
CA TYR A 102 13.37 4.56 7.09
C TYR A 102 13.82 5.50 8.20
N SER A 103 14.36 6.65 7.82
CA SER A 103 14.58 7.76 8.75
C SER A 103 13.33 8.61 8.83
N LEU A 104 12.83 8.86 10.04
CA LEU A 104 11.54 9.51 10.25
C LEU A 104 11.66 10.67 11.26
N LEU A 105 10.75 11.61 11.15
CA LEU A 105 10.56 12.66 12.15
C LEU A 105 10.08 12.07 13.49
N PRO A 106 10.24 12.80 14.60
CA PRO A 106 9.97 12.26 15.95
C PRO A 106 8.57 11.71 16.19
N ASP A 107 7.56 12.21 15.46
CA ASP A 107 6.15 11.76 15.57
C ASP A 107 5.94 10.35 15.04
N LEU A 108 6.77 9.88 14.11
CA LEU A 108 6.72 8.54 13.51
C LEU A 108 7.88 7.62 13.92
N ALA A 109 9.03 8.17 14.32
CA ALA A 109 10.24 7.39 14.60
C ALA A 109 10.10 6.32 15.70
N GLY A 110 9.12 6.46 16.59
CA GLY A 110 8.82 5.49 17.65
C GLY A 110 7.76 4.44 17.29
N ARG A 111 7.30 4.41 16.02
CA ARG A 111 6.25 3.50 15.56
C ARG A 111 6.83 2.29 14.86
N TYR A 112 6.05 1.20 14.82
CA TYR A 112 6.41 0.02 14.04
C TYR A 112 6.04 0.22 12.58
N PRO A 113 6.93 -0.09 11.62
CA PRO A 113 6.61 -0.07 10.21
C PRO A 113 5.79 -1.31 9.85
N PHE A 114 4.61 -1.10 9.26
CA PHE A 114 3.81 -2.15 8.67
C PHE A 114 3.89 -2.04 7.15
N ARG A 115 3.97 -3.19 6.50
CA ARG A 115 3.95 -3.29 5.05
C ARG A 115 2.56 -3.68 4.59
N GLY A 116 1.96 -2.85 3.76
CA GLY A 116 0.64 -3.10 3.20
C GLY A 116 0.57 -2.93 1.71
N ASP A 117 -0.50 -3.46 1.12
CA ASP A 117 -0.94 -3.11 -0.22
C ASP A 117 -2.39 -2.66 -0.16
N LEU A 118 -2.68 -1.57 -0.84
CA LEU A 118 -3.97 -0.87 -0.77
C LEU A 118 -4.81 -1.08 -2.03
N HIS A 119 -4.25 -1.74 -3.05
CA HIS A 119 -4.93 -1.90 -4.34
C HIS A 119 -4.47 -3.19 -5.03
N MET A 120 -5.35 -4.17 -5.12
CA MET A 120 -5.12 -5.42 -5.83
C MET A 120 -6.40 -6.09 -6.25
N HIS A 121 -6.30 -6.91 -7.29
CA HIS A 121 -7.42 -7.59 -7.89
C HIS A 121 -7.30 -9.10 -7.81
N THR A 122 -8.45 -9.77 -7.82
CA THR A 122 -8.58 -11.22 -7.78
C THR A 122 -9.33 -11.75 -9.01
N CYS A 123 -9.55 -13.05 -9.08
CA CYS A 123 -10.38 -13.64 -10.14
C CYS A 123 -11.88 -13.30 -10.01
N ARG A 124 -12.24 -12.44 -9.05
CA ARG A 124 -13.60 -11.89 -8.93
C ARG A 124 -13.80 -10.68 -9.84
N SER A 125 -12.71 -10.11 -10.35
CA SER A 125 -12.71 -9.15 -11.46
C SER A 125 -11.73 -9.59 -12.55
N ASP A 126 -10.58 -8.97 -12.68
CA ASP A 126 -9.61 -9.20 -13.77
C ASP A 126 -8.28 -9.84 -13.30
N GLY A 127 -8.15 -10.16 -12.01
CA GLY A 127 -7.03 -10.94 -11.50
C GLY A 127 -7.14 -12.44 -11.80
N ASN A 128 -6.14 -13.22 -11.38
CA ASN A 128 -6.05 -14.65 -11.75
C ASN A 128 -6.35 -15.61 -10.61
N GLN A 129 -6.29 -15.17 -9.35
CA GLN A 129 -6.36 -16.04 -8.17
C GLN A 129 -7.53 -15.65 -7.28
N ALA A 130 -8.07 -16.63 -6.54
CA ALA A 130 -9.13 -16.39 -5.56
C ALA A 130 -8.66 -15.47 -4.42
N PRO A 131 -9.56 -14.68 -3.79
CA PRO A 131 -9.22 -13.73 -2.74
C PRO A 131 -8.36 -14.30 -1.62
N ALA A 132 -8.69 -15.48 -1.12
CA ALA A 132 -7.91 -16.15 -0.07
C ALA A 132 -6.49 -16.51 -0.51
N ILE A 133 -6.29 -16.90 -1.79
CA ILE A 133 -4.97 -17.23 -2.34
C ILE A 133 -4.14 -15.98 -2.52
N VAL A 134 -4.73 -14.89 -3.02
CA VAL A 134 -4.05 -13.59 -3.15
C VAL A 134 -3.57 -13.14 -1.76
N ALA A 135 -4.44 -13.19 -0.76
CA ALA A 135 -4.08 -12.84 0.61
C ALA A 135 -2.90 -13.70 1.15
N ALA A 136 -2.91 -15.03 0.88
CA ALA A 136 -1.81 -15.92 1.27
C ALA A 136 -0.49 -15.55 0.60
N GLU A 137 -0.49 -15.25 -0.69
CA GLU A 137 0.72 -14.87 -1.44
C GLU A 137 1.29 -13.53 -0.94
N TYR A 138 0.44 -12.58 -0.58
CA TYR A 138 0.89 -11.32 0.02
C TYR A 138 1.49 -11.57 1.41
N ARG A 139 0.83 -12.35 2.28
CA ARG A 139 1.38 -12.67 3.60
C ARG A 139 2.71 -13.41 3.52
N LYS A 140 2.82 -14.38 2.62
CA LYS A 140 4.09 -15.10 2.31
C LYS A 140 5.21 -14.15 1.87
N ASN A 141 4.88 -13.04 1.22
CA ASN A 141 5.82 -12.01 0.81
C ASN A 141 6.02 -10.91 1.88
N GLY A 142 5.59 -11.14 3.12
CA GLY A 142 5.85 -10.29 4.28
C GLY A 142 4.97 -9.06 4.35
N TYR A 143 3.77 -9.09 3.78
CA TYR A 143 2.79 -8.04 3.97
C TYR A 143 2.04 -8.26 5.28
N ASP A 144 1.82 -7.20 6.03
CA ASP A 144 1.18 -7.19 7.34
C ASP A 144 -0.30 -6.85 7.26
N PHE A 145 -0.68 -6.11 6.21
CA PHE A 145 -2.07 -5.78 5.94
C PHE A 145 -2.34 -5.63 4.44
N LEU A 146 -3.59 -5.83 4.04
CA LEU A 146 -4.04 -5.55 2.69
C LEU A 146 -5.57 -5.41 2.61
N ALA A 147 -6.05 -4.78 1.52
CA ALA A 147 -7.43 -4.88 1.07
C ALA A 147 -7.48 -5.51 -0.32
N ILE A 148 -8.38 -6.45 -0.52
CA ILE A 148 -8.80 -6.88 -1.85
C ILE A 148 -9.73 -5.80 -2.40
N THR A 149 -9.46 -5.30 -3.60
CA THR A 149 -10.14 -4.14 -4.18
C THR A 149 -10.54 -4.41 -5.62
N ASP A 150 -11.29 -5.50 -5.83
CA ASP A 150 -11.79 -5.87 -7.15
C ASP A 150 -12.67 -4.76 -7.74
N HIS A 151 -12.67 -4.65 -9.06
CA HIS A 151 -13.54 -3.73 -9.80
C HIS A 151 -15.00 -3.95 -9.45
N ASP A 152 -15.74 -2.90 -9.21
CA ASP A 152 -17.19 -2.88 -8.96
C ASP A 152 -17.66 -3.79 -7.83
N SER A 153 -16.75 -4.35 -7.02
CA SER A 153 -17.10 -5.44 -6.12
C SER A 153 -16.42 -5.36 -4.76
N TYR A 154 -17.23 -5.30 -3.72
CA TYR A 154 -16.79 -5.22 -2.32
C TYR A 154 -16.66 -6.61 -1.66
N TYR A 155 -17.55 -7.57 -2.04
CA TYR A 155 -17.61 -8.88 -1.40
C TYR A 155 -16.30 -9.69 -1.46
N PRO A 156 -15.40 -9.58 -2.46
CA PRO A 156 -14.15 -10.33 -2.47
C PRO A 156 -13.26 -10.02 -1.27
N SER A 157 -13.32 -8.79 -0.76
CA SER A 157 -12.63 -8.42 0.47
C SER A 157 -13.22 -9.14 1.69
N LEU A 158 -14.54 -9.29 1.76
CA LEU A 158 -15.21 -10.06 2.81
C LEU A 158 -14.91 -11.56 2.70
N GLU A 159 -14.80 -12.10 1.48
CA GLU A 159 -14.38 -13.48 1.24
C GLU A 159 -12.99 -13.75 1.81
N ALA A 160 -12.02 -12.85 1.53
CA ALA A 160 -10.68 -12.96 2.09
C ALA A 160 -10.68 -12.86 3.62
N ILE A 161 -11.37 -11.87 4.19
CA ILE A 161 -11.49 -11.68 5.63
C ILE A 161 -12.06 -12.93 6.30
N ASN A 162 -13.14 -13.48 5.75
CA ASN A 162 -13.80 -14.68 6.30
C ASN A 162 -12.92 -15.93 6.21
N ALA A 163 -12.10 -16.06 5.16
CA ALA A 163 -11.17 -17.20 5.00
C ALA A 163 -10.09 -17.23 6.08
N TYR A 164 -9.74 -16.09 6.65
CA TYR A 164 -8.65 -15.97 7.64
C TYR A 164 -9.11 -15.68 9.06
N LYS A 165 -10.40 -15.49 9.33
CA LYS A 165 -10.92 -15.08 10.65
C LYS A 165 -10.53 -16.03 11.80
N ASP A 166 -10.38 -17.32 11.49
CA ASP A 166 -10.06 -18.36 12.48
C ASP A 166 -8.61 -18.86 12.35
N VAL A 167 -7.80 -18.23 11.50
CA VAL A 167 -6.38 -18.58 11.28
C VAL A 167 -5.52 -17.78 12.26
N PRO A 168 -4.70 -18.42 13.12
CA PRO A 168 -3.92 -17.73 14.15
C PRO A 168 -2.65 -17.10 13.56
N ILE A 169 -2.82 -16.06 12.74
CA ILE A 169 -1.75 -15.28 12.14
C ILE A 169 -1.97 -13.79 12.38
N GLU A 170 -0.89 -13.05 12.58
CA GLU A 170 -0.91 -11.59 12.61
C GLU A 170 -0.98 -11.07 11.17
N TYR A 171 -2.19 -10.87 10.67
CA TYR A 171 -2.45 -10.39 9.33
C TYR A 171 -3.75 -9.60 9.29
N ASN A 172 -3.66 -8.31 8.98
CA ASN A 172 -4.82 -7.44 8.98
C ASN A 172 -5.41 -7.33 7.56
N LEU A 173 -6.46 -8.11 7.30
CA LEU A 173 -7.26 -7.99 6.10
C LEU A 173 -8.38 -6.98 6.35
N VAL A 174 -8.43 -5.94 5.54
CA VAL A 174 -9.45 -4.90 5.61
C VAL A 174 -10.38 -4.98 4.41
N THR A 175 -11.55 -4.42 4.55
CA THR A 175 -12.53 -4.31 3.48
C THR A 175 -12.01 -3.41 2.35
N GLY A 176 -12.47 -3.65 1.13
CA GLY A 176 -12.07 -2.82 -0.01
C GLY A 176 -12.86 -3.12 -1.27
N GLU A 177 -12.82 -2.17 -2.18
CA GLU A 177 -13.32 -2.24 -3.54
C GLU A 177 -12.66 -1.19 -4.40
N GLU A 178 -12.62 -1.38 -5.70
CA GLU A 178 -12.36 -0.31 -6.64
C GLU A 178 -13.70 0.23 -7.16
N VAL A 179 -13.92 1.54 -6.92
CA VAL A 179 -15.20 2.18 -7.22
C VAL A 179 -15.24 2.65 -8.67
N HIS A 180 -16.23 2.17 -9.40
CA HIS A 180 -16.54 2.55 -10.79
C HIS A 180 -17.99 3.00 -10.88
N LEU A 181 -18.23 4.27 -11.14
CA LEU A 181 -19.58 4.79 -11.27
C LEU A 181 -19.82 5.35 -12.68
N GLU A 182 -21.05 5.25 -13.15
CA GLU A 182 -21.42 5.67 -14.50
C GLU A 182 -21.01 7.12 -14.82
N GLY A 183 -20.28 7.31 -15.92
CA GLY A 183 -19.77 8.59 -16.37
C GLY A 183 -18.50 9.06 -15.65
N ASN A 184 -17.83 8.18 -14.91
CA ASN A 184 -16.55 8.45 -14.29
C ASN A 184 -15.56 7.31 -14.59
N ASP A 185 -14.57 7.61 -15.44
CA ASP A 185 -13.51 6.66 -15.82
C ASP A 185 -12.31 6.67 -14.83
N ILE A 186 -12.43 7.38 -13.72
CA ILE A 186 -11.36 7.47 -12.72
C ILE A 186 -11.52 6.34 -11.72
N HIS A 187 -10.46 5.59 -11.55
CA HIS A 187 -10.38 4.50 -10.58
C HIS A 187 -10.13 5.04 -9.17
N ILE A 188 -11.06 4.76 -8.25
CA ILE A 188 -10.97 5.20 -6.85
C ILE A 188 -11.13 4.00 -5.94
N VAL A 189 -10.10 3.75 -5.14
CA VAL A 189 -10.13 2.68 -4.15
C VAL A 189 -10.85 3.16 -2.89
N ASN A 190 -11.82 2.39 -2.43
CA ASN A 190 -12.40 2.43 -1.10
C ASN A 190 -11.64 1.44 -0.22
N PHE A 191 -10.70 1.91 0.59
CA PHE A 191 -9.91 1.08 1.48
C PHE A 191 -10.45 1.17 2.91
N GLY A 192 -10.85 0.04 3.47
CA GLY A 192 -11.34 -0.07 4.85
C GLY A 192 -12.74 0.48 5.09
N GLY A 193 -13.47 0.88 4.04
CA GLY A 193 -14.84 1.37 4.20
C GLY A 193 -15.79 0.27 4.69
N LYS A 194 -16.72 0.62 5.58
CA LYS A 194 -17.68 -0.32 6.18
C LYS A 194 -18.73 -0.84 5.21
N TYR A 195 -18.97 -0.12 4.12
CA TYR A 195 -19.90 -0.52 3.08
C TYR A 195 -19.38 -0.18 1.68
N SER A 196 -19.96 -0.83 0.69
CA SER A 196 -19.69 -0.62 -0.72
C SER A 196 -20.27 0.69 -1.23
N VAL A 197 -19.45 1.51 -1.88
CA VAL A 197 -19.92 2.72 -2.61
C VAL A 197 -20.50 2.33 -3.97
N ASN A 198 -19.97 1.28 -4.63
CA ASN A 198 -20.56 0.73 -5.86
C ASN A 198 -22.01 0.28 -5.63
N ALA A 199 -22.27 -0.38 -4.51
CA ALA A 199 -23.60 -0.90 -4.17
C ALA A 199 -24.62 0.18 -3.77
N LEU A 200 -24.26 1.45 -3.76
CA LEU A 200 -25.22 2.56 -3.71
C LEU A 200 -25.92 2.79 -5.06
N MET A 201 -25.39 2.19 -6.14
CA MET A 201 -26.00 2.21 -7.46
C MET A 201 -26.79 0.93 -7.72
N PRO A 202 -27.82 0.97 -8.62
CA PRO A 202 -28.48 -0.25 -9.08
C PRO A 202 -27.47 -1.15 -9.82
N GLY A 203 -27.50 -2.43 -9.57
CA GLY A 203 -26.63 -3.41 -10.22
C GLY A 203 -26.52 -4.69 -9.43
N ASP A 204 -25.85 -5.68 -9.97
CA ASP A 204 -25.58 -6.94 -9.31
C ASP A 204 -24.30 -6.85 -8.47
N HIS A 205 -24.33 -5.94 -7.49
CA HIS A 205 -23.24 -5.78 -6.52
C HIS A 205 -23.33 -6.78 -5.36
N HIS A 206 -24.35 -7.66 -5.42
CA HIS A 206 -24.67 -8.65 -4.43
C HIS A 206 -24.43 -10.02 -5.02
N MET A 207 -23.25 -10.57 -4.84
CA MET A 207 -23.13 -12.02 -5.03
C MET A 207 -23.74 -12.70 -3.80
N ASP A 208 -24.92 -13.26 -3.99
CA ASP A 208 -25.51 -14.16 -3.01
C ASP A 208 -24.64 -15.42 -2.97
N VAL A 209 -23.83 -15.55 -1.91
CA VAL A 209 -23.08 -16.78 -1.63
C VAL A 209 -23.96 -17.86 -1.00
N GLY A 210 -25.27 -17.67 -1.02
CA GLY A 210 -26.26 -18.68 -0.60
C GLY A 210 -26.53 -18.75 0.89
N ASP A 211 -26.00 -17.83 1.71
CA ASP A 211 -26.23 -17.75 3.16
C ASP A 211 -27.17 -16.60 3.58
N GLY A 212 -27.68 -15.85 2.61
CA GLY A 212 -28.61 -14.73 2.81
C GLY A 212 -28.00 -13.50 3.47
N LYS A 213 -26.66 -13.41 3.53
CA LYS A 213 -25.98 -12.23 4.09
C LYS A 213 -25.90 -11.10 3.07
N ASP A 214 -26.11 -9.88 3.55
CA ASP A 214 -25.86 -8.69 2.76
C ASP A 214 -24.34 -8.47 2.61
N LEU A 215 -23.85 -8.71 1.41
CA LEU A 215 -22.42 -8.56 1.09
C LEU A 215 -22.03 -7.14 0.68
N ARG A 216 -22.94 -6.17 0.84
CA ARG A 216 -22.65 -4.74 0.59
C ARG A 216 -21.91 -4.07 1.74
N SER A 217 -21.90 -4.69 2.93
CA SER A 217 -21.23 -4.13 4.10
C SER A 217 -20.68 -5.22 5.02
N ILE A 218 -19.73 -4.84 5.88
CA ILE A 218 -19.14 -5.77 6.84
C ILE A 218 -20.03 -6.00 8.07
N ASP A 219 -20.86 -5.02 8.40
CA ASP A 219 -21.74 -5.03 9.60
C ASP A 219 -23.24 -5.13 9.29
N GLY A 220 -23.61 -5.24 8.00
CA GLY A 220 -24.99 -5.29 7.54
C GLY A 220 -25.65 -3.91 7.38
N GLU A 221 -24.93 -2.83 7.67
CA GLU A 221 -25.43 -1.46 7.55
C GLU A 221 -24.92 -0.82 6.24
N CYS A 222 -25.76 -0.80 5.22
CA CYS A 222 -25.47 -0.10 3.95
C CYS A 222 -26.57 0.91 3.67
N PRO A 223 -26.23 2.12 3.18
CA PRO A 223 -27.25 3.08 2.76
C PRO A 223 -28.12 2.55 1.62
N ASP A 224 -29.30 3.14 1.48
CA ASP A 224 -30.24 2.79 0.40
C ASP A 224 -29.63 3.00 -0.99
N VAL A 225 -29.99 2.13 -1.91
CA VAL A 225 -29.64 2.26 -3.32
C VAL A 225 -30.37 3.48 -3.91
N ILE A 226 -29.64 4.32 -4.62
CA ILE A 226 -30.19 5.45 -5.36
C ILE A 226 -30.22 5.16 -6.85
N SER A 227 -31.15 5.77 -7.60
CA SER A 227 -31.16 5.61 -9.05
C SER A 227 -29.98 6.33 -9.71
N VAL A 228 -29.61 5.90 -10.92
CA VAL A 228 -28.60 6.56 -11.74
C VAL A 228 -28.96 8.03 -12.00
N GLU A 229 -30.24 8.34 -12.17
CA GLU A 229 -30.74 9.71 -12.37
C GLU A 229 -30.52 10.56 -11.10
N GLU A 230 -30.79 10.00 -9.92
CA GLU A 230 -30.56 10.72 -8.66
C GLU A 230 -29.06 10.93 -8.42
N TYR A 231 -28.22 9.93 -8.69
CA TYR A 231 -26.76 10.09 -8.66
C TYR A 231 -26.31 11.22 -9.58
N LYS A 232 -26.70 11.20 -10.87
CA LYS A 232 -26.36 12.25 -11.83
C LYS A 232 -26.83 13.64 -11.39
N LYS A 233 -28.00 13.72 -10.77
CA LYS A 233 -28.53 14.98 -10.22
C LYS A 233 -27.66 15.50 -9.08
N GLN A 234 -27.23 14.63 -8.15
CA GLN A 234 -26.35 14.99 -7.04
C GLN A 234 -24.97 15.43 -7.53
N VAL A 235 -24.36 14.69 -8.47
CA VAL A 235 -23.08 15.04 -9.08
C VAL A 235 -23.17 16.37 -9.83
N ASN A 236 -24.21 16.60 -10.62
CA ASN A 236 -24.40 17.88 -11.33
C ASN A 236 -24.61 19.06 -10.37
N TYR A 237 -25.25 18.82 -9.23
CA TYR A 237 -25.35 19.84 -8.18
C TYR A 237 -23.99 20.19 -7.60
N LEU A 238 -23.15 19.18 -7.29
CA LEU A 238 -21.77 19.39 -6.86
C LEU A 238 -20.95 20.14 -7.91
N ALA A 239 -21.04 19.74 -9.18
CA ALA A 239 -20.31 20.37 -10.29
C ALA A 239 -20.60 21.89 -10.42
N LYS A 240 -21.81 22.32 -10.04
CA LYS A 240 -22.21 23.75 -10.07
C LYS A 240 -21.70 24.55 -8.86
N ASN A 241 -21.44 23.86 -7.73
CA ASN A 241 -21.14 24.52 -6.46
C ASN A 241 -19.67 24.36 -6.03
N LEU A 242 -18.90 23.51 -6.72
CA LEU A 242 -17.47 23.33 -6.46
C LEU A 242 -16.64 24.34 -7.26
N ASN A 243 -15.54 24.79 -6.66
CA ASN A 243 -14.52 25.55 -7.38
C ASN A 243 -13.62 24.56 -8.13
N ILE A 244 -13.98 24.27 -9.39
CA ILE A 244 -13.27 23.30 -10.23
C ILE A 244 -12.24 24.05 -11.08
N PRO A 245 -10.95 23.60 -11.09
CA PRO A 245 -9.93 24.25 -11.92
C PRO A 245 -10.27 24.25 -13.40
N ASP A 246 -9.85 25.29 -14.12
CA ASP A 246 -10.04 25.38 -15.55
C ASP A 246 -9.38 24.21 -16.30
N GLY A 247 -10.05 23.71 -17.34
CA GLY A 247 -9.57 22.58 -18.13
C GLY A 247 -9.88 21.18 -17.56
N ILE A 248 -10.49 21.11 -16.36
CA ILE A 248 -10.92 19.84 -15.77
C ILE A 248 -12.39 19.57 -16.15
N GLU A 249 -12.67 18.31 -16.54
CA GLU A 249 -14.04 17.86 -16.82
C GLU A 249 -14.85 17.89 -15.52
N LYS A 250 -15.96 18.67 -15.54
CA LYS A 250 -16.69 19.04 -14.33
C LYS A 250 -17.47 17.89 -13.70
N PHE A 251 -18.06 17.03 -14.53
CA PHE A 251 -18.84 15.90 -14.04
C PHE A 251 -17.92 14.87 -13.37
N THR A 252 -16.82 14.49 -14.02
CA THR A 252 -15.82 13.55 -13.49
C THR A 252 -15.24 14.06 -12.18
N TYR A 253 -14.85 15.35 -12.11
CA TYR A 253 -14.34 15.93 -10.86
C TYR A 253 -15.37 15.85 -9.72
N ALA A 254 -16.60 16.26 -10.01
CA ALA A 254 -17.68 16.25 -9.02
C ALA A 254 -18.07 14.82 -8.62
N SER A 255 -18.03 13.86 -9.55
CA SER A 255 -18.22 12.44 -9.27
C SER A 255 -17.12 11.91 -8.34
N CYS A 256 -15.85 12.23 -8.58
CA CYS A 256 -14.78 11.88 -7.66
C CYS A 256 -15.04 12.43 -6.24
N VAL A 257 -15.47 13.69 -6.14
CA VAL A 257 -15.82 14.30 -4.84
C VAL A 257 -17.01 13.57 -4.19
N TRP A 258 -18.01 13.17 -4.97
CA TRP A 258 -19.15 12.39 -4.48
C TRP A 258 -18.69 11.04 -3.92
N ILE A 259 -17.84 10.32 -4.65
CA ILE A 259 -17.27 9.03 -4.25
C ILE A 259 -16.47 9.19 -2.95
N PHE A 260 -15.53 10.13 -2.88
CA PHE A 260 -14.73 10.38 -1.68
C PHE A 260 -15.58 10.73 -0.46
N ASN A 261 -16.67 11.49 -0.65
CA ASN A 261 -17.60 11.80 0.43
C ASN A 261 -18.32 10.55 0.95
N HIS A 262 -18.65 9.57 0.09
CA HIS A 262 -19.29 8.32 0.50
C HIS A 262 -18.29 7.36 1.14
N ILE A 263 -17.07 7.26 0.61
CA ILE A 263 -15.98 6.51 1.27
C ILE A 263 -15.72 7.07 2.68
N LYS A 264 -15.68 8.40 2.83
CA LYS A 264 -15.53 9.03 4.15
C LYS A 264 -16.71 8.71 5.09
N LYS A 265 -17.95 8.71 4.59
CA LYS A 265 -19.13 8.30 5.39
C LYS A 265 -19.07 6.81 5.78
N ALA A 266 -18.46 5.98 4.94
CA ALA A 266 -18.19 4.59 5.24
C ALA A 266 -17.02 4.38 6.23
N ASP A 267 -16.41 5.45 6.73
CA ASP A 267 -15.22 5.42 7.59
C ASP A 267 -13.98 4.83 6.88
N GLY A 268 -13.95 4.88 5.56
CA GLY A 268 -12.87 4.39 4.70
C GLY A 268 -11.88 5.46 4.27
N LEU A 269 -10.76 5.02 3.72
CA LEU A 269 -9.75 5.83 3.07
C LEU A 269 -9.94 5.77 1.55
N GLY A 270 -10.24 6.92 0.93
CA GLY A 270 -10.31 7.03 -0.52
C GLY A 270 -8.93 7.23 -1.14
N ILE A 271 -8.59 6.43 -2.15
CA ILE A 271 -7.31 6.51 -2.85
C ILE A 271 -7.57 6.66 -4.34
N LEU A 272 -7.01 7.73 -4.93
CA LEU A 272 -7.08 7.94 -6.38
C LEU A 272 -5.99 7.10 -7.05
N HIS A 273 -6.39 6.19 -7.93
CA HIS A 273 -5.45 5.45 -8.75
C HIS A 273 -5.25 6.15 -10.11
N ILE A 274 -4.00 6.47 -10.43
CA ILE A 274 -3.64 7.01 -11.75
C ILE A 274 -2.91 5.90 -12.51
N PRO A 275 -3.45 5.37 -13.63
CA PRO A 275 -2.92 4.21 -14.35
C PRO A 275 -1.49 4.36 -14.91
N THR A 276 -0.89 5.53 -14.83
CA THR A 276 0.39 5.87 -15.48
C THR A 276 1.61 5.83 -14.57
N GLY A 277 1.65 4.96 -13.56
CA GLY A 277 2.87 4.71 -12.76
C GLY A 277 3.37 5.89 -11.92
N PHE A 278 2.57 6.90 -11.66
CA PHE A 278 2.92 8.07 -10.88
C PHE A 278 2.05 8.22 -9.62
N ARG A 279 2.74 8.25 -8.48
CA ARG A 279 2.42 8.78 -7.14
C ARG A 279 0.96 8.76 -6.70
N MET A 280 0.67 7.96 -5.68
CA MET A 280 -0.55 8.10 -4.89
C MET A 280 -0.62 9.50 -4.26
N PHE A 281 -1.70 10.22 -4.51
CA PHE A 281 -2.06 11.43 -3.78
C PHE A 281 -3.08 11.06 -2.72
N PHE A 282 -2.70 11.19 -1.45
CA PHE A 282 -3.64 11.10 -0.35
C PHE A 282 -4.38 12.44 -0.25
N MET A 283 -5.64 12.48 -0.63
CA MET A 283 -6.51 13.62 -0.32
C MET A 283 -7.20 13.36 1.03
N CYS A 284 -6.55 13.73 2.11
CA CYS A 284 -7.23 13.87 3.39
C CYS A 284 -7.87 15.27 3.44
N PRO A 285 -9.19 15.42 3.51
CA PRO A 285 -9.79 16.73 3.73
C PRO A 285 -9.32 17.24 5.09
N LYS A 286 -8.76 18.45 5.13
CA LYS A 286 -8.53 19.14 6.39
C LYS A 286 -9.87 19.26 7.11
N ALA A 287 -9.87 18.86 8.39
CA ALA A 287 -10.97 19.04 9.32
C ALA A 287 -11.35 20.53 9.44
#